data_982e60b7c4d12246bd6e4ace7e064b67
#
_entry.id   982e60b7c4d12246bd6e4ace7e064b67
#
_cell.length_a   1.000
_cell.length_b   1.000
_cell.length_c   1.000
_cell.angle_alpha   90.00
_cell.angle_beta   90.00
_cell.angle_gamma   90.00
#
_symmetry.space_group_name_H-M   'P 1'
#
loop_
_entity.id
_entity.type
_entity.pdbx_description
1 polymer ?
#
loop_
_entity_poly.entity_id
_entity_poly.type
_entity_poly.pdbx_seq_one_letter_code
_entity_poly.pdbx_strand_id
1 'polypeptide(L)'
;MASLWSEAHPTSLPGALWRLYLVRAALRHTIENSRVLFQEGVDQLNTIDQVVAGAPDPLDTKGLEKVLDDVLRGAFSGDLAQALERAAAIARAISAGSLHYSWINERDAHDLATRSLNWSIIARELSTSATTAREGKLS
;
A
#
# COMPACT_ATOMS: atom_id res chain seq x y z
N MET A 1 9.45 5.55 -19.53
CA MET A 1 8.40 6.26 -18.77
C MET A 1 8.39 5.80 -17.31
N ALA A 2 8.27 4.52 -17.03
CA ALA A 2 8.24 4.03 -15.64
C ALA A 2 9.51 4.38 -14.86
N SER A 3 10.69 4.32 -15.48
CA SER A 3 11.94 4.65 -14.82
C SER A 3 12.02 6.12 -14.41
N LEU A 4 11.48 7.03 -15.22
CA LEU A 4 11.42 8.45 -14.88
C LEU A 4 10.46 8.70 -13.71
N TRP A 5 9.35 7.98 -13.68
CA TRP A 5 8.37 8.11 -12.62
C TRP A 5 8.88 7.54 -11.28
N SER A 6 9.67 6.44 -11.34
CA SER A 6 10.23 5.83 -10.14
C SER A 6 11.22 6.74 -9.42
N GLU A 7 11.88 7.64 -10.16
CA GLU A 7 12.79 8.61 -9.58
C GLU A 7 12.10 9.90 -9.11
N ALA A 8 10.80 10.06 -9.44
CA ALA A 8 10.06 11.26 -9.09
C ALA A 8 9.78 11.32 -7.59
N HIS A 9 9.81 12.54 -7.06
CA HIS A 9 9.58 12.78 -5.63
C HIS A 9 8.13 12.45 -5.24
N PRO A 10 7.89 11.92 -4.01
CA PRO A 10 6.52 11.64 -3.55
C PRO A 10 5.59 12.84 -3.54
N THR A 11 6.13 14.06 -3.42
CA THR A 11 5.31 15.27 -3.43
C THR A 11 4.98 15.78 -4.83
N SER A 12 5.43 15.07 -5.88
CA SER A 12 5.05 15.36 -7.27
C SER A 12 3.88 14.48 -7.70
N LEU A 13 3.08 14.95 -8.66
CA LEU A 13 1.99 14.15 -9.20
C LEU A 13 2.50 12.85 -9.87
N PRO A 14 3.53 12.90 -10.75
CA PRO A 14 4.07 11.66 -11.31
C PRO A 14 4.58 10.68 -10.26
N GLY A 15 5.24 11.17 -9.22
CA GLY A 15 5.75 10.33 -8.15
C GLY A 15 4.64 9.66 -7.35
N ALA A 16 3.56 10.41 -7.05
CA ALA A 16 2.39 9.87 -6.35
C ALA A 16 1.70 8.79 -7.18
N LEU A 17 1.46 9.06 -8.47
CA LEU A 17 0.83 8.09 -9.38
C LEU A 17 1.69 6.85 -9.57
N TRP A 18 3.00 7.01 -9.69
CA TRP A 18 3.93 5.88 -9.78
C TRP A 18 3.77 4.96 -8.58
N ARG A 19 3.69 5.52 -7.37
CA ARG A 19 3.59 4.72 -6.15
C ARG A 19 2.25 4.00 -6.04
N LEU A 20 1.16 4.60 -6.51
CA LEU A 20 -0.13 3.91 -6.60
C LEU A 20 -0.06 2.71 -7.55
N TYR A 21 0.53 2.90 -8.73
CA TYR A 21 0.72 1.81 -9.68
C TYR A 21 1.61 0.72 -9.11
N LEU A 22 2.68 1.10 -8.41
CA LEU A 22 3.61 0.15 -7.80
C LEU A 22 2.90 -0.73 -6.78
N VAL A 23 2.11 -0.14 -5.89
CA VAL A 23 1.35 -0.89 -4.89
C VAL A 23 0.41 -1.89 -5.57
N ARG A 24 -0.38 -1.42 -6.53
CA ARG A 24 -1.33 -2.28 -7.23
C ARG A 24 -0.62 -3.41 -7.98
N ALA A 25 0.40 -3.09 -8.76
CA ALA A 25 1.11 -4.08 -9.57
C ALA A 25 1.82 -5.10 -8.70
N ALA A 26 2.52 -4.65 -7.65
CA ALA A 26 3.26 -5.55 -6.76
C ALA A 26 2.32 -6.50 -6.02
N LEU A 27 1.20 -5.99 -5.50
CA LEU A 27 0.27 -6.82 -4.73
C LEU A 27 -0.54 -7.75 -5.64
N ARG A 28 -0.89 -7.33 -6.85
CA ARG A 28 -1.60 -8.21 -7.79
C ARG A 28 -0.73 -9.34 -8.32
N HIS A 29 0.58 -9.08 -8.47
CA HIS A 29 1.50 -10.11 -8.96
C HIS A 29 1.54 -11.33 -8.04
N THR A 30 1.39 -11.12 -6.74
CA THR A 30 1.39 -12.18 -5.73
C THR A 30 0.15 -12.08 -4.84
N ILE A 31 -1.03 -12.03 -5.46
CA ILE A 31 -2.28 -11.65 -4.78
C ILE A 31 -2.63 -12.54 -3.59
N GLU A 32 -2.44 -13.85 -3.71
CA GLU A 32 -2.71 -14.78 -2.60
C GLU A 32 -1.84 -14.48 -1.40
N ASN A 33 -0.54 -14.32 -1.65
CA ASN A 33 0.44 -14.03 -0.59
C ASN A 33 0.19 -12.64 0.00
N SER A 34 -0.12 -11.68 -0.86
CA SER A 34 -0.42 -10.31 -0.44
C SER A 34 -1.65 -10.26 0.46
N ARG A 35 -2.69 -11.03 0.13
CA ARG A 35 -3.88 -11.14 0.97
C ARG A 35 -3.54 -11.64 2.36
N VAL A 36 -2.73 -12.69 2.45
CA VAL A 36 -2.32 -13.27 3.73
C VAL A 36 -1.54 -12.23 4.55
N LEU A 37 -0.59 -11.56 3.94
CA LEU A 37 0.21 -10.54 4.63
C LEU A 37 -0.64 -9.35 5.08
N PHE A 38 -1.57 -8.91 4.24
CA PHE A 38 -2.48 -7.83 4.59
C PHE A 38 -3.35 -8.20 5.80
N GLN A 39 -3.98 -9.38 5.74
CA GLN A 39 -4.84 -9.84 6.84
C GLN A 39 -4.06 -9.98 8.14
N GLU A 40 -2.85 -10.55 8.06
CA GLU A 40 -1.99 -10.69 9.23
C GLU A 40 -1.61 -9.33 9.81
N GLY A 41 -1.30 -8.36 8.96
CA GLY A 41 -0.99 -7.00 9.39
C GLY A 41 -2.15 -6.34 10.09
N VAL A 42 -3.36 -6.49 9.57
CA VAL A 42 -4.58 -5.95 10.18
C VAL A 42 -4.83 -6.62 11.54
N ASP A 43 -4.60 -7.92 11.64
CA ASP A 43 -4.81 -8.65 12.90
C ASP A 43 -3.79 -8.25 13.98
N GLN A 44 -2.57 -7.85 13.59
CA GLN A 44 -1.53 -7.40 14.51
C GLN A 44 -1.65 -5.94 14.90
N LEU A 45 -2.25 -5.12 14.02
CA LEU A 45 -2.49 -3.71 14.26
C LEU A 45 -3.93 -3.51 14.75
N ASN A 46 -4.28 -2.27 15.08
CA ASN A 46 -5.68 -1.95 15.28
C ASN A 46 -6.39 -1.91 13.91
N THR A 47 -7.71 -1.85 13.91
CA THR A 47 -8.52 -1.95 12.68
C THR A 47 -8.52 -0.68 11.83
N ILE A 48 -7.78 0.36 12.21
CA ILE A 48 -7.83 1.66 11.52
C ILE A 48 -7.38 1.52 10.06
N ASP A 49 -6.26 0.82 9.81
CA ASP A 49 -5.75 0.68 8.45
C ASP A 49 -6.70 -0.13 7.57
N GLN A 50 -7.39 -1.12 8.11
CA GLN A 50 -8.40 -1.86 7.38
C GLN A 50 -9.55 -0.94 6.96
N VAL A 51 -10.03 -0.11 7.88
CA VAL A 51 -11.14 0.82 7.61
C VAL A 51 -10.71 1.87 6.58
N VAL A 52 -9.52 2.45 6.75
CA VAL A 52 -9.00 3.47 5.80
C VAL A 52 -8.82 2.87 4.42
N ALA A 53 -8.32 1.63 4.33
CA ALA A 53 -8.17 0.93 3.05
C ALA A 53 -9.52 0.60 2.40
N GLY A 54 -10.60 0.57 3.17
CA GLY A 54 -11.91 0.18 2.68
C GLY A 54 -12.01 -1.32 2.42
N ALA A 55 -11.25 -2.12 3.18
CA ALA A 55 -11.19 -3.56 2.99
C ALA A 55 -12.21 -4.26 3.89
N PRO A 56 -12.91 -5.28 3.37
CA PRO A 56 -13.76 -6.12 4.21
C PRO A 56 -12.93 -7.00 5.15
N ASP A 57 -13.55 -7.49 6.21
CA ASP A 57 -12.93 -8.41 7.15
C ASP A 57 -13.87 -9.62 7.33
N PRO A 58 -13.47 -10.86 7.02
CA PRO A 58 -12.16 -11.22 6.47
C PRO A 58 -12.00 -10.83 4.99
N LEU A 59 -10.75 -10.68 4.56
CA LEU A 59 -10.42 -10.30 3.19
C LEU A 59 -10.07 -11.55 2.39
N ASP A 60 -10.75 -11.75 1.26
CA ASP A 60 -10.38 -12.80 0.30
C ASP A 60 -9.60 -12.19 -0.87
N THR A 61 -9.13 -13.04 -1.78
CA THR A 61 -8.34 -12.63 -2.93
C THR A 61 -9.09 -11.64 -3.83
N LYS A 62 -10.36 -11.93 -4.11
CA LYS A 62 -11.20 -11.05 -4.93
C LYS A 62 -11.45 -9.72 -4.23
N GLY A 63 -11.62 -9.76 -2.91
CA GLY A 63 -11.79 -8.55 -2.10
C GLY A 63 -10.57 -7.65 -2.18
N LEU A 64 -9.37 -8.23 -2.09
CA LEU A 64 -8.15 -7.44 -2.23
C LEU A 64 -8.00 -6.86 -3.63
N GLU A 65 -8.27 -7.65 -4.68
CA GLU A 65 -8.25 -7.14 -6.05
C GLU A 65 -9.21 -5.96 -6.23
N LYS A 66 -10.42 -6.08 -5.66
CA LYS A 66 -11.41 -5.00 -5.73
C LYS A 66 -10.92 -3.74 -5.03
N VAL A 67 -10.33 -3.88 -3.84
CA VAL A 67 -9.79 -2.74 -3.10
C VAL A 67 -8.71 -2.04 -3.92
N LEU A 68 -7.78 -2.79 -4.51
CA LEU A 68 -6.71 -2.23 -5.32
C LEU A 68 -7.25 -1.49 -6.55
N ASP A 69 -8.25 -2.08 -7.22
CA ASP A 69 -8.88 -1.44 -8.39
C ASP A 69 -9.66 -0.18 -7.98
N ASP A 70 -10.36 -0.21 -6.85
CA ASP A 70 -11.09 0.95 -6.33
C ASP A 70 -10.16 2.10 -5.98
N VAL A 71 -9.00 1.80 -5.38
CA VAL A 71 -7.99 2.80 -5.05
C VAL A 71 -7.50 3.50 -6.32
N LEU A 72 -7.15 2.72 -7.35
CA LEU A 72 -6.65 3.30 -8.59
C LEU A 72 -7.74 4.10 -9.30
N ARG A 73 -8.96 3.59 -9.34
CA ARG A 73 -10.10 4.30 -9.93
C ARG A 73 -10.37 5.61 -9.22
N GLY A 74 -10.31 5.61 -7.88
CA GLY A 74 -10.50 6.82 -7.08
C GLY A 74 -9.48 7.89 -7.36
N ALA A 75 -8.24 7.52 -7.68
CA ALA A 75 -7.18 8.46 -8.01
C ALA A 75 -7.50 9.27 -9.27
N PHE A 76 -8.23 8.69 -10.22
CA PHE A 76 -8.56 9.33 -11.48
C PHE A 76 -9.98 9.94 -11.51
N SER A 77 -10.84 9.59 -10.57
CA SER A 77 -12.24 10.01 -10.61
C SER A 77 -12.61 11.13 -9.63
N GLY A 78 -11.69 11.60 -8.81
CA GLY A 78 -12.03 12.75 -7.99
C GLY A 78 -11.27 13.00 -6.71
N ASP A 79 -10.83 11.98 -5.98
CA ASP A 79 -10.17 12.21 -4.70
C ASP A 79 -8.82 11.48 -4.64
N LEU A 80 -7.82 12.13 -5.20
CA LEU A 80 -6.45 11.61 -5.20
C LEU A 80 -5.90 11.47 -3.78
N ALA A 81 -6.19 12.42 -2.90
CA ALA A 81 -5.71 12.37 -1.52
C ALA A 81 -6.25 11.14 -0.80
N GLN A 82 -7.54 10.84 -0.95
CA GLN A 82 -8.15 9.65 -0.36
C GLN A 82 -7.54 8.36 -0.94
N ALA A 83 -7.34 8.32 -2.25
CA ALA A 83 -6.71 7.16 -2.90
C ALA A 83 -5.30 6.91 -2.35
N LEU A 84 -4.53 7.97 -2.17
CA LEU A 84 -3.18 7.89 -1.60
C LEU A 84 -3.20 7.41 -0.15
N GLU A 85 -4.17 7.86 0.64
CA GLU A 85 -4.33 7.39 2.03
C GLU A 85 -4.70 5.92 2.10
N ARG A 86 -5.60 5.47 1.22
CA ARG A 86 -5.99 4.07 1.15
C ARG A 86 -4.79 3.20 0.79
N ALA A 87 -4.01 3.62 -0.21
CA ALA A 87 -2.80 2.90 -0.61
C ALA A 87 -1.77 2.86 0.53
N ALA A 88 -1.61 3.95 1.26
CA ALA A 88 -0.71 4.00 2.42
C ALA A 88 -1.15 3.01 3.51
N ALA A 89 -2.45 2.92 3.77
CA ALA A 89 -3.00 1.99 4.76
C ALA A 89 -2.73 0.53 4.35
N ILE A 90 -2.91 0.22 3.06
CA ILE A 90 -2.61 -1.10 2.51
C ILE A 90 -1.12 -1.42 2.70
N ALA A 91 -0.24 -0.50 2.34
CA ALA A 91 1.20 -0.68 2.47
C ALA A 91 1.62 -0.88 3.94
N ARG A 92 1.02 -0.15 4.89
CA ARG A 92 1.29 -0.33 6.31
C ARG A 92 0.87 -1.72 6.79
N ALA A 93 -0.28 -2.21 6.36
CA ALA A 93 -0.75 -3.53 6.74
C ALA A 93 0.16 -4.63 6.19
N ILE A 94 0.57 -4.51 4.92
CA ILE A 94 1.52 -5.46 4.30
C ILE A 94 2.87 -5.42 5.04
N SER A 95 3.35 -4.24 5.39
CA SER A 95 4.60 -4.09 6.16
C SER A 95 4.50 -4.81 7.51
N ALA A 96 3.42 -4.59 8.24
CA ALA A 96 3.21 -5.22 9.55
C ALA A 96 3.08 -6.74 9.44
N GLY A 97 2.35 -7.23 8.44
CA GLY A 97 2.21 -8.66 8.19
C GLY A 97 3.53 -9.31 7.83
N SER A 98 4.33 -8.66 6.97
CA SER A 98 5.65 -9.15 6.59
C SER A 98 6.60 -9.22 7.79
N LEU A 99 6.57 -8.21 8.65
CA LEU A 99 7.40 -8.20 9.85
C LEU A 99 6.99 -9.31 10.82
N HIS A 100 5.70 -9.51 11.03
CA HIS A 100 5.20 -10.59 11.89
C HIS A 100 5.67 -11.96 11.38
N TYR A 101 5.50 -12.22 10.09
CA TYR A 101 5.95 -13.48 9.51
C TYR A 101 7.46 -13.66 9.57
N SER A 102 8.25 -12.60 9.56
CA SER A 102 9.70 -12.69 9.70
C SER A 102 10.12 -13.25 11.07
N TRP A 103 9.28 -13.05 12.10
CA TRP A 103 9.56 -13.51 13.45
C TRP A 103 9.22 -15.00 13.65
N ILE A 104 8.29 -15.54 12.86
CA ILE A 104 7.84 -16.93 13.00
C ILE A 104 8.38 -17.85 11.92
N ASN A 105 9.06 -17.33 10.92
CA ASN A 105 9.60 -18.09 9.80
C ASN A 105 11.08 -17.80 9.63
N GLU A 106 11.93 -18.57 10.32
CA GLU A 106 13.38 -18.36 10.31
C GLU A 106 14.01 -18.48 8.93
N ARG A 107 13.45 -19.33 8.06
CA ARG A 107 14.01 -19.55 6.71
C ARG A 107 13.94 -18.27 5.88
N ASP A 108 12.83 -17.57 5.93
CA ASP A 108 12.57 -16.40 5.09
C ASP A 108 12.65 -15.09 5.87
N ALA A 109 13.14 -15.12 7.12
CA ALA A 109 13.12 -13.98 8.02
C ALA A 109 13.78 -12.74 7.42
N HIS A 110 14.95 -12.90 6.78
CA HIS A 110 15.67 -11.78 6.20
C HIS A 110 14.89 -11.12 5.05
N ASP A 111 14.36 -11.94 4.14
CA ASP A 111 13.59 -11.45 3.00
C ASP A 111 12.30 -10.75 3.45
N LEU A 112 11.60 -11.34 4.42
CA LEU A 112 10.37 -10.76 4.95
C LEU A 112 10.63 -9.45 5.69
N ALA A 113 11.72 -9.37 6.45
CA ALA A 113 12.10 -8.14 7.13
C ALA A 113 12.45 -7.03 6.13
N THR A 114 13.14 -7.38 5.05
CA THR A 114 13.46 -6.44 3.98
C THR A 114 12.21 -5.95 3.27
N ARG A 115 11.27 -6.85 2.98
CA ARG A 115 9.97 -6.48 2.38
C ARG A 115 9.18 -5.56 3.31
N SER A 116 9.18 -5.87 4.61
CA SER A 116 8.51 -5.02 5.59
C SER A 116 9.07 -3.60 5.58
N LEU A 117 10.39 -3.46 5.56
CA LEU A 117 11.03 -2.16 5.51
C LEU A 117 10.67 -1.40 4.23
N ASN A 118 10.72 -2.07 3.08
CA ASN A 118 10.39 -1.46 1.80
C ASN A 118 8.92 -0.98 1.76
N TRP A 119 8.00 -1.78 2.25
CA TRP A 119 6.59 -1.40 2.31
C TRP A 119 6.34 -0.26 3.30
N SER A 120 7.09 -0.23 4.41
CA SER A 120 7.04 0.87 5.38
C SER A 120 7.49 2.19 4.76
N ILE A 121 8.53 2.16 3.93
CA ILE A 121 9.01 3.34 3.20
C ILE A 121 7.94 3.82 2.20
N ILE A 122 7.37 2.91 1.42
CA ILE A 122 6.31 3.23 0.45
C ILE A 122 5.09 3.82 1.17
N ALA A 123 4.70 3.24 2.30
CA ALA A 123 3.59 3.76 3.10
C ALA A 123 3.83 5.20 3.55
N ARG A 124 5.03 5.50 4.02
CA ARG A 124 5.40 6.85 4.43
C ARG A 124 5.36 7.82 3.26
N GLU A 125 5.89 7.41 2.11
CA GLU A 125 5.89 8.24 0.91
C GLU A 125 4.46 8.51 0.42
N LEU A 126 3.59 7.49 0.45
CA LEU A 126 2.18 7.66 0.08
C LEU A 126 1.45 8.58 1.06
N SER A 127 1.73 8.49 2.35
CA SER A 127 1.16 9.39 3.36
C SER A 127 1.59 10.84 3.12
N THR A 128 2.86 11.05 2.77
CA THR A 128 3.38 12.37 2.42
C THR A 128 2.67 12.92 1.18
N SER A 129 2.51 12.07 0.15
CA SER A 129 1.78 12.44 -1.07
C SER A 129 0.34 12.82 -0.77
N ALA A 130 -0.32 12.07 0.12
CA ALA A 130 -1.71 12.33 0.50
C ALA A 130 -1.85 13.70 1.18
N THR A 131 -0.95 14.00 2.10
CA THR A 131 -0.94 15.30 2.78
C THR A 131 -0.72 16.44 1.78
N THR A 132 0.23 16.27 0.88
CA THR A 132 0.52 17.27 -0.16
C THR A 132 -0.68 17.47 -1.09
N ALA A 133 -1.34 16.39 -1.49
CA ALA A 133 -2.54 16.47 -2.32
C ALA A 133 -3.69 17.18 -1.61
N ARG A 134 -3.86 16.91 -0.32
CA ARG A 134 -4.92 17.53 0.49
C ARG A 134 -4.69 19.03 0.65
N GLU A 135 -3.45 19.47 0.68
CA GLU A 135 -3.08 20.89 0.72
C GLU A 135 -3.14 21.57 -0.65
N GLY A 136 -3.45 20.82 -1.70
CA GLY A 136 -3.49 21.35 -3.06
C GLY A 136 -2.12 21.65 -3.66
N LYS A 137 -1.06 21.06 -3.12
CA LYS A 137 0.33 21.35 -3.51
C LYS A 137 1.00 20.27 -4.36
N LEU A 138 0.28 19.21 -4.69
CA LEU A 138 0.82 18.14 -5.51
C LEU A 138 0.88 18.59 -6.98
N SER A 139 2.06 18.58 -7.54
CA SER A 139 2.27 19.10 -8.90
C SER A 139 3.00 18.12 -9.83
#